data_820ee756a2b0eccf7390bb30de7d199b
#
_entry.id   820ee756a2b0eccf7390bb30de7d199b
#
_cell.length_a   1.000
_cell.length_b   1.000
_cell.length_c   1.000
_cell.angle_alpha   90.00
_cell.angle_beta   90.00
_cell.angle_gamma   90.00
#
_symmetry.space_group_name_H-M   'P 1'
#
loop_
_entity.id
_entity.type
_entity.pdbx_description
1 polymer ?
#
loop_
_entity_poly.entity_id
_entity_poly.type
_entity_poly.pdbx_seq_one_letter_code
_entity_poly.pdbx_strand_id
1 'polypeptide(L)'
;TETLWGLLKRLKVPVFIFVNKMDQQGTDRHRILEQLKNKLSSGCVDFDRLDYEELAVCNEEALEQVLDEGIVDDKLIGNMISQREVFPVIFGSALRLDGVDRLLDIMNKYCEVSENGDDKQSDMSARVYKISRDDRGERLTHIKVTGGSLKAKQLINGEKINQIRIYSGEKYTSVNEAVCGSICAITGLEGTYAGQALGRENNDNAPVLSPVLNYKINLPAGTDPLMMLPKLKMIEEEEPQLHIEWNESFKEIHVQVMGPVMIEVLQNIIKERFDCDVTFSEGSIVYKETIADKVEGIGHFEPLRHYAEVHLILEPGEAGSGMQYELDCSDDMLAKNWQRLIYTHLCEKTHKGVLTGSALTDVKITVVAGRAHNKHTEGGDFRQATYRAVRQGMRSGKSILLEPWFSFRLEVPTENLGRAMSDITRMNGSFEAPETEGNNSVLTGSVPVASMGDYGKEVASYTKGHGRLSCTLKGYEPCHNPEEVMAEIGYDPEADVVNPTGSVFCAHGAGFQVSWDQVP
;
A
#
# COMPACT_ATOMS: atom_id res chain seq x y z
N THR A 1 2.01 -7.27 15.09
CA THR A 1 3.45 -7.66 15.03
C THR A 1 3.74 -8.45 13.76
N GLU A 2 3.01 -9.55 13.46
CA GLU A 2 3.28 -10.45 12.32
C GLU A 2 3.23 -9.72 10.96
N THR A 3 2.27 -8.84 10.73
CA THR A 3 2.17 -8.04 9.50
C THR A 3 3.40 -7.14 9.31
N LEU A 4 3.83 -6.45 10.38
CA LEU A 4 5.05 -5.62 10.34
C LEU A 4 6.30 -6.47 10.14
N TRP A 5 6.35 -7.67 10.76
CA TRP A 5 7.43 -8.62 10.58
C TRP A 5 7.58 -9.06 9.12
N GLY A 6 6.45 -9.42 8.47
CA GLY A 6 6.42 -9.78 7.05
C GLY A 6 6.92 -8.65 6.15
N LEU A 7 6.52 -7.39 6.45
CA LEU A 7 6.97 -6.21 5.74
C LEU A 7 8.49 -5.99 5.89
N LEU A 8 8.99 -6.02 7.13
CA LEU A 8 10.41 -5.86 7.42
C LEU A 8 11.28 -6.99 6.81
N LYS A 9 10.71 -8.21 6.71
CA LYS A 9 11.35 -9.33 6.01
C LYS A 9 11.48 -9.05 4.51
N ARG A 10 10.42 -8.56 3.87
CA ARG A 10 10.42 -8.20 2.44
C ARG A 10 11.41 -7.07 2.14
N LEU A 11 11.49 -6.08 3.02
CA LEU A 11 12.40 -4.93 2.88
C LEU A 11 13.82 -5.22 3.38
N LYS A 12 14.10 -6.43 3.87
CA LYS A 12 15.39 -6.85 4.43
C LYS A 12 15.92 -5.91 5.54
N VAL A 13 15.04 -5.33 6.35
CA VAL A 13 15.41 -4.43 7.44
C VAL A 13 15.81 -5.24 8.67
N PRO A 14 16.99 -4.99 9.30
CA PRO A 14 17.36 -5.58 10.59
C PRO A 14 16.33 -5.27 11.67
N VAL A 15 16.09 -6.21 12.59
CA VAL A 15 15.04 -6.06 13.61
C VAL A 15 15.59 -6.39 14.99
N PHE A 16 15.34 -5.49 15.94
CA PHE A 16 15.53 -5.68 17.38
C PHE A 16 14.17 -5.77 18.05
N ILE A 17 13.98 -6.71 18.96
CA ILE A 17 12.69 -6.97 19.61
C ILE A 17 12.77 -6.57 21.08
N PHE A 18 11.96 -5.60 21.52
CA PHE A 18 11.80 -5.25 22.91
C PHE A 18 10.48 -5.80 23.46
N VAL A 19 10.57 -6.78 24.34
CA VAL A 19 9.40 -7.37 25.01
C VAL A 19 9.05 -6.53 26.23
N ASN A 20 8.04 -5.69 26.05
CA ASN A 20 7.62 -4.70 27.04
C ASN A 20 6.67 -5.29 28.10
N LYS A 21 6.49 -4.56 29.20
CA LYS A 21 5.55 -4.87 30.30
C LYS A 21 5.91 -6.15 31.08
N MET A 22 7.19 -6.49 31.19
CA MET A 22 7.66 -7.65 31.97
C MET A 22 7.45 -7.48 33.49
N ASP A 23 7.07 -6.32 33.94
CA ASP A 23 6.69 -6.01 35.33
C ASP A 23 5.26 -6.44 35.70
N GLN A 24 4.47 -6.91 34.73
CA GLN A 24 3.10 -7.38 34.98
C GLN A 24 3.08 -8.81 35.54
N GLN A 25 2.10 -9.09 36.41
CA GLN A 25 1.92 -10.45 36.96
C GLN A 25 1.54 -11.44 35.86
N GLY A 26 2.16 -12.62 35.88
CA GLY A 26 1.90 -13.72 34.93
C GLY A 26 2.72 -13.63 33.63
N THR A 27 3.68 -12.70 33.55
CA THR A 27 4.65 -12.70 32.45
C THR A 27 5.68 -13.79 32.65
N ASP A 28 5.92 -14.57 31.59
CA ASP A 28 6.93 -15.63 31.56
C ASP A 28 7.86 -15.42 30.37
N ARG A 29 9.11 -15.10 30.67
CA ARG A 29 10.15 -14.82 29.69
C ARG A 29 10.39 -15.98 28.72
N HIS A 30 10.49 -17.19 29.24
CA HIS A 30 10.78 -18.38 28.45
C HIS A 30 9.61 -18.66 27.48
N ARG A 31 8.39 -18.63 27.98
CA ARG A 31 7.18 -18.85 27.18
C ARG A 31 7.05 -17.82 26.06
N ILE A 32 7.38 -16.54 26.34
CA ILE A 32 7.32 -15.48 25.32
C ILE A 32 8.41 -15.68 24.26
N LEU A 33 9.64 -16.05 24.66
CA LEU A 33 10.72 -16.33 23.72
C LEU A 33 10.36 -17.49 22.79
N GLU A 34 9.81 -18.57 23.30
CA GLU A 34 9.32 -19.70 22.51
C GLU A 34 8.21 -19.28 21.53
N GLN A 35 7.29 -18.43 21.95
CA GLN A 35 6.28 -17.88 21.05
C GLN A 35 6.88 -17.03 19.94
N LEU A 36 7.92 -16.22 20.21
CA LEU A 36 8.62 -15.44 19.21
C LEU A 36 9.35 -16.36 18.21
N LYS A 37 10.04 -17.40 18.71
CA LYS A 37 10.71 -18.40 17.87
C LYS A 37 9.73 -19.09 16.93
N ASN A 38 8.59 -19.53 17.44
CA ASN A 38 7.59 -20.25 16.65
C ASN A 38 6.81 -19.36 15.66
N LYS A 39 6.49 -18.11 16.06
CA LYS A 39 5.63 -17.22 15.24
C LYS A 39 6.39 -16.31 14.29
N LEU A 40 7.63 -15.95 14.60
CA LEU A 40 8.40 -15.00 13.81
C LEU A 40 9.62 -15.65 13.15
N SER A 41 10.57 -16.15 13.94
CA SER A 41 11.77 -16.82 13.44
C SER A 41 12.48 -17.59 14.56
N SER A 42 13.01 -18.77 14.23
CA SER A 42 13.90 -19.53 15.14
C SER A 42 15.15 -18.75 15.56
N GLY A 43 15.56 -17.74 14.77
CA GLY A 43 16.68 -16.85 15.08
C GLY A 43 16.40 -15.76 16.12
N CYS A 44 15.23 -15.78 16.81
CA CYS A 44 14.99 -14.91 17.96
C CYS A 44 15.80 -15.39 19.16
N VAL A 45 16.80 -14.62 19.58
CA VAL A 45 17.76 -14.97 20.65
C VAL A 45 17.68 -13.95 21.78
N ASP A 46 17.74 -14.43 23.03
CA ASP A 46 17.72 -13.60 24.24
C ASP A 46 19.09 -12.92 24.46
N PHE A 47 19.19 -11.65 24.18
CA PHE A 47 20.43 -10.86 24.32
C PHE A 47 20.68 -10.35 25.74
N ASP A 48 19.72 -10.48 26.67
CA ASP A 48 19.99 -10.22 28.08
C ASP A 48 20.77 -11.38 28.74
N ARG A 49 20.62 -12.58 28.17
CA ARG A 49 21.27 -13.82 28.61
C ARG A 49 21.80 -14.54 27.37
N LEU A 50 22.75 -13.88 26.68
CA LEU A 50 23.26 -14.36 25.41
C LEU A 50 23.89 -15.75 25.57
N ASP A 51 23.33 -16.72 24.86
CA ASP A 51 23.85 -18.05 24.71
C ASP A 51 24.44 -18.23 23.33
N TYR A 52 25.76 -18.46 23.26
CA TYR A 52 26.45 -18.62 21.98
C TYR A 52 26.08 -19.91 21.24
N GLU A 53 25.62 -20.94 21.97
CA GLU A 53 25.11 -22.16 21.33
C GLU A 53 23.82 -21.87 20.53
N GLU A 54 22.95 -20.98 21.03
CA GLU A 54 21.78 -20.53 20.27
C GLU A 54 22.16 -19.74 18.99
N LEU A 55 23.22 -18.95 19.03
CA LEU A 55 23.75 -18.26 17.84
C LEU A 55 24.35 -19.24 16.83
N ALA A 56 25.07 -20.26 17.32
CA ALA A 56 25.70 -21.29 16.50
C ALA A 56 24.68 -22.06 15.62
N VAL A 57 23.47 -22.24 16.12
CA VAL A 57 22.40 -22.90 15.34
C VAL A 57 21.92 -22.04 14.15
N CYS A 58 22.16 -20.73 14.19
CA CYS A 58 21.67 -19.80 13.18
C CYS A 58 22.64 -19.57 12.00
N ASN A 59 23.95 -19.92 12.17
CA ASN A 59 24.96 -19.63 11.16
C ASN A 59 26.15 -20.59 11.27
N GLU A 60 26.67 -21.09 10.12
CA GLU A 60 27.74 -22.09 10.07
C GLU A 60 29.08 -21.53 10.61
N GLU A 61 29.44 -20.29 10.29
CA GLU A 61 30.66 -19.65 10.78
C GLU A 61 30.58 -19.41 12.31
N ALA A 62 29.41 -19.06 12.82
CA ALA A 62 29.18 -18.95 14.27
C ALA A 62 29.33 -20.31 14.97
N LEU A 63 28.89 -21.41 14.33
CA LEU A 63 29.07 -22.76 14.84
C LEU A 63 30.55 -23.14 14.94
N GLU A 64 31.34 -22.83 13.89
CA GLU A 64 32.79 -23.08 13.91
C GLU A 64 33.47 -22.30 15.03
N GLN A 65 33.14 -21.00 15.21
CA GLN A 65 33.72 -20.19 16.28
C GLN A 65 33.38 -20.71 17.68
N VAL A 66 32.14 -21.15 17.90
CA VAL A 66 31.72 -21.72 19.20
C VAL A 66 32.42 -23.04 19.48
N LEU A 67 32.63 -23.88 18.45
CA LEU A 67 33.36 -25.17 18.64
C LEU A 67 34.84 -24.96 18.94
N ASP A 68 35.46 -23.93 18.37
CA ASP A 68 36.88 -23.64 18.52
C ASP A 68 37.21 -22.80 19.76
N GLU A 69 36.43 -21.74 20.01
CA GLU A 69 36.70 -20.70 21.00
C GLU A 69 35.66 -20.60 22.12
N GLY A 70 34.48 -21.21 21.93
CA GLY A 70 33.35 -21.14 22.89
C GLY A 70 32.60 -19.80 22.85
N ILE A 71 32.94 -18.90 21.94
CA ILE A 71 32.33 -17.57 21.79
C ILE A 71 32.15 -17.26 20.31
N VAL A 72 31.26 -16.30 19.98
CA VAL A 72 31.09 -15.73 18.64
C VAL A 72 31.59 -14.30 18.65
N ASP A 73 32.35 -13.92 17.62
CA ASP A 73 32.85 -12.56 17.46
C ASP A 73 31.73 -11.55 17.26
N ASP A 74 31.86 -10.38 17.89
CA ASP A 74 30.87 -9.32 17.81
C ASP A 74 30.58 -8.83 16.38
N LYS A 75 31.60 -8.86 15.52
CA LYS A 75 31.44 -8.47 14.12
C LYS A 75 30.57 -9.48 13.35
N LEU A 76 30.77 -10.77 13.62
CA LEU A 76 29.94 -11.82 13.05
C LEU A 76 28.49 -11.71 13.54
N ILE A 77 28.28 -11.45 14.83
CA ILE A 77 26.93 -11.20 15.37
C ILE A 77 26.25 -10.02 14.66
N GLY A 78 26.97 -8.91 14.45
CA GLY A 78 26.47 -7.76 13.68
C GLY A 78 26.05 -8.13 12.27
N ASN A 79 26.88 -8.93 11.58
CA ASN A 79 26.57 -9.43 10.24
C ASN A 79 25.32 -10.32 10.22
N MET A 80 25.18 -11.26 11.18
CA MET A 80 24.02 -12.14 11.32
C MET A 80 22.73 -11.34 11.55
N ILE A 81 22.78 -10.27 12.34
CA ILE A 81 21.66 -9.35 12.56
C ILE A 81 21.34 -8.60 11.26
N SER A 82 22.35 -8.09 10.57
CA SER A 82 22.20 -7.37 9.30
C SER A 82 21.59 -8.26 8.22
N GLN A 83 22.00 -9.53 8.12
CA GLN A 83 21.46 -10.52 7.18
C GLN A 83 20.12 -11.12 7.63
N ARG A 84 19.59 -10.72 8.81
CA ARG A 84 18.35 -11.23 9.39
C ARG A 84 18.36 -12.73 9.71
N GLU A 85 19.50 -13.26 10.08
CA GLU A 85 19.65 -14.61 10.60
C GLU A 85 19.37 -14.65 12.10
N VAL A 86 19.74 -13.57 12.83
CA VAL A 86 19.53 -13.39 14.26
C VAL A 86 18.73 -12.14 14.54
N PHE A 87 17.83 -12.23 15.53
CA PHE A 87 16.97 -11.15 15.99
C PHE A 87 17.14 -10.98 17.50
N PRO A 88 17.86 -9.94 17.95
CA PRO A 88 18.05 -9.67 19.36
C PRO A 88 16.71 -9.43 20.07
N VAL A 89 16.45 -10.22 21.13
CA VAL A 89 15.29 -10.06 22.01
C VAL A 89 15.76 -9.53 23.35
N ILE A 90 15.18 -8.42 23.79
CA ILE A 90 15.45 -7.76 25.08
C ILE A 90 14.14 -7.67 25.84
N PHE A 91 14.18 -7.99 27.13
CA PHE A 91 13.00 -8.00 27.98
C PHE A 91 13.07 -6.84 28.99
N GLY A 92 11.93 -6.15 29.18
CA GLY A 92 11.93 -5.03 30.11
C GLY A 92 10.54 -4.38 30.34
N SER A 93 10.57 -3.24 30.97
CA SER A 93 9.40 -2.39 31.18
C SER A 93 9.72 -0.96 30.79
N ALA A 94 9.20 -0.51 29.65
CA ALA A 94 9.43 0.84 29.16
C ALA A 94 8.92 1.91 30.14
N LEU A 95 7.83 1.65 30.86
CA LEU A 95 7.31 2.55 31.90
C LEU A 95 8.29 2.77 33.05
N ARG A 96 9.05 1.71 33.42
CA ARG A 96 10.04 1.75 34.48
C ARG A 96 11.46 2.00 33.97
N LEU A 97 11.63 2.16 32.69
CA LEU A 97 12.92 2.23 31.97
C LEU A 97 13.82 1.00 32.16
N ASP A 98 13.26 -0.12 32.66
CA ASP A 98 13.99 -1.37 32.82
C ASP A 98 14.25 -2.00 31.47
N GLY A 99 15.51 -2.35 31.18
CA GLY A 99 15.97 -2.93 29.90
C GLY A 99 16.10 -1.93 28.74
N VAL A 100 15.70 -0.67 28.89
CA VAL A 100 15.77 0.34 27.81
C VAL A 100 17.22 0.69 27.48
N ASP A 101 18.06 0.95 28.49
CA ASP A 101 19.49 1.25 28.28
C ASP A 101 20.18 0.06 27.59
N ARG A 102 19.84 -1.16 28.00
CA ARG A 102 20.36 -2.39 27.37
C ARG A 102 20.00 -2.49 25.89
N LEU A 103 18.75 -2.17 25.52
CA LEU A 103 18.34 -2.13 24.12
C LEU A 103 19.18 -1.12 23.32
N LEU A 104 19.38 0.09 23.88
CA LEU A 104 20.16 1.13 23.22
C LEU A 104 21.64 0.74 23.06
N ASP A 105 22.23 0.11 24.08
CA ASP A 105 23.61 -0.40 24.01
C ASP A 105 23.77 -1.48 22.94
N ILE A 106 22.83 -2.43 22.88
CA ILE A 106 22.83 -3.50 21.88
C ILE A 106 22.66 -2.92 20.46
N MET A 107 21.73 -1.98 20.29
CA MET A 107 21.56 -1.27 19.00
C MET A 107 22.83 -0.52 18.61
N ASN A 108 23.42 0.24 19.53
CA ASN A 108 24.65 0.99 19.27
C ASN A 108 25.83 0.09 18.94
N LYS A 109 25.89 -1.11 19.53
CA LYS A 109 26.96 -2.09 19.29
C LYS A 109 26.85 -2.79 17.94
N TYR A 110 25.62 -3.17 17.53
CA TYR A 110 25.39 -4.06 16.39
C TYR A 110 24.68 -3.43 15.19
N CYS A 111 24.19 -2.17 15.31
CA CYS A 111 23.72 -1.46 14.13
C CYS A 111 24.91 -0.91 13.35
N GLU A 112 25.19 -1.49 12.20
CA GLU A 112 26.18 -0.91 11.28
C GLU A 112 25.62 0.39 10.70
N VAL A 113 26.38 1.46 10.83
CA VAL A 113 26.15 2.67 10.06
C VAL A 113 26.63 2.40 8.65
N SER A 114 25.73 2.38 7.69
CA SER A 114 26.08 2.22 6.27
C SER A 114 27.09 3.31 5.87
N GLU A 115 28.33 2.93 5.60
CA GLU A 115 29.38 3.85 5.13
C GLU A 115 29.06 4.43 3.73
N ASN A 116 28.06 3.90 3.04
CA ASN A 116 27.60 4.38 1.74
C ASN A 116 27.01 5.82 1.77
N GLY A 117 26.86 6.42 2.96
CA GLY A 117 26.38 7.80 3.13
C GLY A 117 27.48 8.87 3.18
N ASP A 118 28.75 8.51 3.28
CA ASP A 118 29.84 9.50 3.45
C ASP A 118 30.35 10.13 2.15
N ASP A 119 29.71 9.82 1.02
CA ASP A 119 30.03 10.52 -0.23
C ASP A 119 29.41 11.92 -0.21
N LYS A 120 30.08 12.84 0.54
CA LYS A 120 29.74 14.28 0.61
C LYS A 120 29.72 14.96 -0.76
N GLN A 121 30.18 14.27 -1.81
CA GLN A 121 30.18 14.71 -3.20
C GLN A 121 29.02 14.11 -4.02
N SER A 122 28.21 13.21 -3.45
CA SER A 122 27.04 12.69 -4.15
C SER A 122 25.96 13.76 -4.26
N ASP A 123 25.20 13.76 -5.36
CA ASP A 123 24.02 14.62 -5.49
C ASP A 123 22.99 14.27 -4.42
N MET A 124 22.26 15.30 -3.98
CA MET A 124 21.24 15.19 -2.95
C MET A 124 20.22 14.12 -3.30
N SER A 125 19.96 13.23 -2.36
CA SER A 125 18.85 12.28 -2.38
C SER A 125 18.18 12.20 -1.00
N ALA A 126 16.87 12.06 -0.99
CA ALA A 126 16.09 11.95 0.23
C ALA A 126 14.78 11.20 -0.02
N ARG A 127 14.21 10.63 1.04
CA ARG A 127 12.90 9.99 0.99
C ARG A 127 11.92 10.69 1.93
N VAL A 128 10.76 11.03 1.40
CA VAL A 128 9.64 11.53 2.19
C VAL A 128 8.97 10.33 2.88
N TYR A 129 8.92 10.32 4.21
CA TYR A 129 8.29 9.22 4.93
C TYR A 129 6.98 9.60 5.61
N LYS A 130 6.71 10.90 5.76
CA LYS A 130 5.48 11.40 6.38
C LYS A 130 5.20 12.83 5.93
N ILE A 131 3.92 13.17 5.82
CA ILE A 131 3.42 14.55 5.77
C ILE A 131 2.66 14.82 7.07
N SER A 132 2.81 16.02 7.64
CA SER A 132 2.00 16.47 8.77
C SER A 132 1.82 17.99 8.72
N ARG A 133 1.06 18.52 9.66
CA ARG A 133 0.91 19.98 9.84
C ARG A 133 1.23 20.34 11.28
N ASP A 134 1.85 21.50 11.46
CA ASP A 134 2.09 22.02 12.80
C ASP A 134 0.84 22.71 13.37
N ASP A 135 0.91 23.17 14.63
CA ASP A 135 -0.20 23.84 15.34
C ASP A 135 -0.72 25.09 14.63
N ARG A 136 0.04 25.63 13.70
CA ARG A 136 -0.32 26.81 12.88
C ARG A 136 -0.90 26.40 11.52
N GLY A 137 -1.00 25.10 11.26
CA GLY A 137 -1.45 24.55 9.98
C GLY A 137 -0.39 24.56 8.88
N GLU A 138 0.89 24.93 9.18
CA GLU A 138 1.97 24.90 8.21
C GLU A 138 2.30 23.45 7.84
N ARG A 139 2.36 23.16 6.54
CA ARG A 139 2.66 21.82 6.02
C ARG A 139 4.12 21.45 6.25
N LEU A 140 4.34 20.28 6.83
CA LEU A 140 5.63 19.71 7.13
C LEU A 140 5.85 18.46 6.27
N THR A 141 6.90 18.47 5.47
CA THR A 141 7.37 17.30 4.73
C THR A 141 8.51 16.65 5.52
N HIS A 142 8.24 15.50 6.13
CA HIS A 142 9.24 14.75 6.89
C HIS A 142 10.06 13.88 5.97
N ILE A 143 11.38 14.03 6.02
CA ILE A 143 12.32 13.34 5.13
C ILE A 143 13.45 12.67 5.91
N LYS A 144 13.99 11.61 5.31
CA LYS A 144 15.31 11.07 5.61
C LYS A 144 16.23 11.41 4.44
N VAL A 145 17.33 12.10 4.71
CA VAL A 145 18.38 12.37 3.70
C VAL A 145 19.18 11.10 3.51
N THR A 146 19.18 10.55 2.29
CA THR A 146 19.81 9.26 1.95
C THR A 146 21.12 9.42 1.20
N GLY A 147 21.42 10.63 0.70
CA GLY A 147 22.70 10.95 0.05
C GLY A 147 22.93 12.45 -0.05
N GLY A 148 24.19 12.86 -0.10
CA GLY A 148 24.60 14.25 -0.17
C GLY A 148 24.15 15.11 1.00
N SER A 149 23.74 16.34 0.73
CA SER A 149 23.19 17.26 1.74
C SER A 149 22.05 18.11 1.18
N LEU A 150 21.14 18.49 2.06
CA LEU A 150 20.00 19.34 1.77
C LEU A 150 20.21 20.70 2.43
N LYS A 151 20.03 21.79 1.68
CA LYS A 151 20.23 23.17 2.19
C LYS A 151 18.93 23.95 2.26
N ALA A 152 18.79 24.76 3.29
CA ALA A 152 17.70 25.72 3.35
C ALA A 152 17.76 26.69 2.17
N LYS A 153 16.59 27.05 1.63
CA LYS A 153 16.41 27.87 0.42
C LYS A 153 16.77 27.19 -0.90
N GLN A 154 17.17 25.93 -0.90
CA GLN A 154 17.37 25.11 -2.10
C GLN A 154 16.03 24.89 -2.82
N LEU A 155 16.08 24.73 -4.15
CA LEU A 155 14.93 24.34 -4.97
C LEU A 155 14.93 22.82 -5.14
N ILE A 156 13.76 22.21 -4.93
CA ILE A 156 13.50 20.80 -5.23
C ILE A 156 12.23 20.75 -6.09
N ASN A 157 12.31 20.13 -7.26
CA ASN A 157 11.19 20.03 -8.20
C ASN A 157 10.48 21.37 -8.50
N GLY A 158 11.23 22.49 -8.47
CA GLY A 158 10.70 23.84 -8.70
C GLY A 158 10.15 24.54 -7.47
N GLU A 159 10.01 23.86 -6.34
CA GLU A 159 9.55 24.42 -5.06
C GLU A 159 10.74 24.75 -4.14
N LYS A 160 10.59 25.79 -3.35
CA LYS A 160 11.67 26.30 -2.47
C LYS A 160 11.52 25.83 -1.04
N ILE A 161 12.56 25.20 -0.49
CA ILE A 161 12.63 24.90 0.94
C ILE A 161 12.69 26.21 1.73
N ASN A 162 11.73 26.43 2.61
CA ASN A 162 11.71 27.60 3.48
C ASN A 162 12.58 27.40 4.73
N GLN A 163 12.41 26.27 5.40
CA GLN A 163 13.09 25.95 6.65
C GLN A 163 13.36 24.45 6.74
N ILE A 164 14.45 24.06 7.39
CA ILE A 164 14.76 22.69 7.79
C ILE A 164 14.68 22.64 9.32
N ARG A 165 13.85 21.73 9.87
CA ARG A 165 13.59 21.56 11.29
C ARG A 165 14.02 20.17 11.74
N ILE A 166 14.86 20.08 12.76
CA ILE A 166 15.19 18.84 13.46
C ILE A 166 14.41 18.81 14.76
N TYR A 167 13.52 17.83 14.89
CA TYR A 167 12.63 17.67 16.04
C TYR A 167 13.26 16.84 17.15
N SER A 168 12.98 17.26 18.40
CA SER A 168 13.24 16.49 19.62
C SER A 168 11.99 16.57 20.49
N GLY A 169 11.12 15.55 20.40
CA GLY A 169 9.77 15.62 20.93
C GLY A 169 8.95 16.69 20.17
N GLU A 170 8.27 17.57 20.91
CA GLU A 170 7.46 18.68 20.35
C GLU A 170 8.31 19.89 19.93
N LYS A 171 9.55 19.97 20.40
CA LYS A 171 10.45 21.09 20.10
C LYS A 171 11.31 20.79 18.86
N TYR A 172 11.65 21.82 18.14
CA TYR A 172 12.57 21.71 16.99
C TYR A 172 13.67 22.78 17.02
N THR A 173 14.77 22.44 16.37
CA THR A 173 15.86 23.37 16.07
C THR A 173 15.91 23.56 14.55
N SER A 174 15.97 24.83 14.11
CA SER A 174 16.15 25.14 12.69
C SER A 174 17.63 25.05 12.32
N VAL A 175 17.91 24.37 11.22
CA VAL A 175 19.25 24.22 10.69
C VAL A 175 19.34 24.73 9.25
N ASN A 176 20.52 25.14 8.81
CA ASN A 176 20.74 25.60 7.45
C ASN A 176 21.03 24.46 6.47
N GLU A 177 21.51 23.33 6.97
CA GLU A 177 21.90 22.16 6.20
C GLU A 177 21.61 20.88 6.97
N ALA A 178 21.07 19.87 6.28
CA ALA A 178 20.90 18.50 6.76
C ALA A 178 21.73 17.56 5.89
N VAL A 179 22.63 16.80 6.51
CA VAL A 179 23.54 15.86 5.83
C VAL A 179 22.91 14.48 5.70
N CYS A 180 23.52 13.60 4.88
CA CYS A 180 23.12 12.21 4.76
C CYS A 180 22.95 11.53 6.14
N GLY A 181 21.91 10.71 6.29
CA GLY A 181 21.50 10.10 7.55
C GLY A 181 20.57 10.97 8.41
N SER A 182 20.47 12.28 8.15
CA SER A 182 19.60 13.18 8.91
C SER A 182 18.12 12.87 8.67
N ILE A 183 17.35 12.89 9.76
CA ILE A 183 15.89 12.87 9.75
C ILE A 183 15.44 14.29 10.12
N CYS A 184 14.68 14.94 9.24
CA CYS A 184 14.24 16.31 9.47
C CYS A 184 12.86 16.56 8.82
N ALA A 185 12.22 17.65 9.22
CA ALA A 185 11.02 18.16 8.55
C ALA A 185 11.38 19.44 7.80
N ILE A 186 10.83 19.59 6.61
CA ILE A 186 11.03 20.76 5.77
C ILE A 186 9.70 21.46 5.49
N THR A 187 9.74 22.78 5.36
CA THR A 187 8.59 23.59 4.98
C THR A 187 8.79 24.21 3.62
N GLY A 188 7.68 24.50 2.91
CA GLY A 188 7.69 25.17 1.60
C GLY A 188 7.57 24.23 0.42
N LEU A 189 7.41 22.92 0.62
CA LEU A 189 7.08 21.96 -0.43
C LEU A 189 5.60 21.59 -0.32
N GLU A 190 4.83 21.83 -1.38
CA GLU A 190 3.38 21.56 -1.42
C GLU A 190 3.04 20.31 -2.23
N GLY A 191 3.82 20.00 -3.27
CA GLY A 191 3.58 18.87 -4.17
C GLY A 191 4.17 17.52 -3.72
N THR A 192 4.74 17.41 -2.51
CA THR A 192 5.33 16.17 -2.02
C THR A 192 4.30 15.24 -1.39
N TYR A 193 4.57 13.92 -1.39
CA TYR A 193 3.73 12.91 -0.75
C TYR A 193 4.57 11.85 -0.02
N ALA A 194 3.98 11.18 0.95
CA ALA A 194 4.66 10.13 1.71
C ALA A 194 5.03 8.95 0.80
N GLY A 195 6.27 8.49 0.90
CA GLY A 195 6.85 7.46 0.03
C GLY A 195 7.62 8.02 -1.18
N GLN A 196 7.49 9.30 -1.47
CA GLN A 196 8.17 9.94 -2.61
C GLN A 196 9.68 9.98 -2.43
N ALA A 197 10.40 9.62 -3.48
CA ALA A 197 11.83 9.88 -3.59
C ALA A 197 12.11 11.31 -4.08
N LEU A 198 13.13 11.94 -3.52
CA LEU A 198 13.59 13.27 -3.91
C LEU A 198 15.04 13.18 -4.40
N GLY A 199 15.36 13.93 -5.44
CA GLY A 199 16.69 13.92 -6.05
C GLY A 199 16.92 12.68 -6.91
N ARG A 200 18.01 11.94 -6.67
CA ARG A 200 18.39 10.74 -7.46
C ARG A 200 17.82 9.43 -6.95
N GLU A 201 17.07 9.42 -5.89
CA GLU A 201 16.46 8.20 -5.36
C GLU A 201 15.32 7.70 -6.26
N ASN A 202 15.13 6.37 -6.37
CA ASN A 202 14.08 5.77 -7.19
C ASN A 202 12.76 5.63 -6.44
N ASN A 203 11.64 5.79 -7.14
CA ASN A 203 10.27 5.69 -6.59
C ASN A 203 9.71 4.25 -6.52
N ASP A 204 10.54 3.23 -6.33
CA ASP A 204 10.18 1.81 -6.49
C ASP A 204 9.30 1.19 -5.39
N ASN A 205 8.78 1.97 -4.44
CA ASN A 205 7.98 1.43 -3.34
C ASN A 205 6.48 1.71 -3.51
N ALA A 206 5.77 0.77 -4.10
CA ALA A 206 4.31 0.76 -4.03
C ALA A 206 3.83 0.54 -2.57
N PRO A 207 2.73 1.18 -2.14
CA PRO A 207 2.16 0.96 -0.81
C PRO A 207 1.77 -0.51 -0.64
N VAL A 208 2.17 -1.09 0.50
CA VAL A 208 1.99 -2.52 0.81
C VAL A 208 0.55 -2.87 1.18
N LEU A 209 -0.17 -1.89 1.67
CA LEU A 209 -1.52 -2.03 2.18
C LEU A 209 -2.45 -1.16 1.35
N SER A 210 -3.49 -1.78 0.79
CA SER A 210 -4.55 -1.07 0.06
C SER A 210 -5.84 -1.06 0.90
N PRO A 211 -6.60 0.03 0.89
CA PRO A 211 -7.90 0.07 1.54
C PRO A 211 -8.87 -0.90 0.85
N VAL A 212 -9.77 -1.48 1.63
CA VAL A 212 -10.71 -2.53 1.17
C VAL A 212 -12.17 -2.22 1.46
N LEU A 213 -12.44 -1.23 2.31
CA LEU A 213 -13.78 -0.78 2.66
C LEU A 213 -13.98 0.66 2.22
N ASN A 214 -15.12 0.94 1.61
CA ASN A 214 -15.51 2.26 1.14
C ASN A 214 -16.72 2.75 1.93
N TYR A 215 -16.60 3.92 2.55
CA TYR A 215 -17.64 4.55 3.33
C TYR A 215 -18.01 5.91 2.75
N LYS A 216 -19.31 6.23 2.76
CA LYS A 216 -19.76 7.60 2.50
C LYS A 216 -19.64 8.42 3.78
N ILE A 217 -19.11 9.63 3.67
CA ILE A 217 -19.05 10.60 4.76
C ILE A 217 -20.36 11.41 4.75
N ASN A 218 -21.14 11.27 5.81
CA ASN A 218 -22.35 12.07 6.00
C ASN A 218 -22.02 13.32 6.80
N LEU A 219 -22.16 14.47 6.18
CA LEU A 219 -21.92 15.77 6.80
C LEU A 219 -23.16 16.24 7.56
N PRO A 220 -23.01 17.04 8.64
CA PRO A 220 -24.12 17.68 9.34
C PRO A 220 -24.95 18.57 8.39
N ALA A 221 -26.23 18.70 8.69
CA ALA A 221 -27.13 19.56 7.93
C ALA A 221 -26.62 21.02 7.85
N GLY A 222 -26.55 21.56 6.64
CA GLY A 222 -26.05 22.91 6.38
C GLY A 222 -24.54 23.01 6.10
N THR A 223 -23.80 21.91 6.17
CA THR A 223 -22.39 21.87 5.76
C THR A 223 -22.27 21.63 4.26
N ASP A 224 -21.59 22.52 3.54
CA ASP A 224 -21.34 22.36 2.10
C ASP A 224 -20.24 21.31 1.88
N PRO A 225 -20.52 20.21 1.17
CA PRO A 225 -19.51 19.19 0.86
C PRO A 225 -18.29 19.73 0.11
N LEU A 226 -18.46 20.69 -0.80
CA LEU A 226 -17.37 21.27 -1.57
C LEU A 226 -16.43 22.13 -0.71
N MET A 227 -16.93 22.71 0.38
CA MET A 227 -16.10 23.43 1.36
C MET A 227 -15.39 22.47 2.31
N MET A 228 -15.96 21.29 2.54
CA MET A 228 -15.35 20.27 3.42
C MET A 228 -14.30 19.43 2.68
N LEU A 229 -14.49 19.17 1.39
CA LEU A 229 -13.61 18.33 0.58
C LEU A 229 -12.11 18.74 0.67
N PRO A 230 -11.71 20.02 0.53
CA PRO A 230 -10.32 20.43 0.69
C PRO A 230 -9.75 20.12 2.09
N LYS A 231 -10.56 20.26 3.14
CA LYS A 231 -10.17 19.95 4.52
C LYS A 231 -9.93 18.44 4.71
N LEU A 232 -10.77 17.61 4.11
CA LEU A 232 -10.60 16.16 4.14
C LEU A 232 -9.38 15.74 3.31
N LYS A 233 -9.12 16.38 2.18
CA LYS A 233 -7.90 16.16 1.37
C LYS A 233 -6.62 16.50 2.13
N MET A 234 -6.65 17.45 3.06
CA MET A 234 -5.51 17.70 3.96
C MET A 234 -5.23 16.51 4.89
N ILE A 235 -6.27 15.80 5.35
CA ILE A 235 -6.08 14.56 6.14
C ILE A 235 -5.51 13.46 5.24
N GLU A 236 -5.98 13.32 4.01
CA GLU A 236 -5.46 12.35 3.04
C GLU A 236 -3.97 12.58 2.73
N GLU A 237 -3.50 13.82 2.66
CA GLU A 237 -2.06 14.11 2.52
C GLU A 237 -1.22 13.55 3.67
N GLU A 238 -1.76 13.57 4.90
CA GLU A 238 -1.10 13.05 6.09
C GLU A 238 -1.21 11.53 6.20
N GLU A 239 -2.35 10.97 5.76
CA GLU A 239 -2.69 9.55 5.77
C GLU A 239 -3.07 9.09 4.35
N PRO A 240 -2.08 8.85 3.48
CA PRO A 240 -2.31 8.54 2.06
C PRO A 240 -3.10 7.24 1.81
N GLN A 241 -3.31 6.44 2.86
CA GLN A 241 -4.14 5.24 2.79
C GLN A 241 -5.65 5.57 2.77
N LEU A 242 -6.02 6.80 3.12
CA LEU A 242 -7.38 7.31 3.00
C LEU A 242 -7.57 7.81 1.58
N HIS A 243 -8.18 7.02 0.71
CA HIS A 243 -8.59 7.50 -0.60
C HIS A 243 -9.91 8.25 -0.47
N ILE A 244 -9.85 9.58 -0.49
CA ILE A 244 -11.03 10.45 -0.38
C ILE A 244 -11.44 10.89 -1.78
N GLU A 245 -12.63 10.49 -2.21
CA GLU A 245 -13.15 10.76 -3.54
C GLU A 245 -14.44 11.58 -3.49
N TRP A 246 -14.58 12.51 -4.42
CA TRP A 246 -15.82 13.23 -4.66
C TRP A 246 -16.59 12.56 -5.78
N ASN A 247 -17.81 12.11 -5.48
CA ASN A 247 -18.71 11.58 -6.48
C ASN A 247 -19.65 12.70 -6.98
N GLU A 248 -19.42 13.19 -8.17
CA GLU A 248 -20.21 14.29 -8.76
C GLU A 248 -21.67 13.91 -9.01
N SER A 249 -21.93 12.65 -9.39
CA SER A 249 -23.27 12.19 -9.74
C SER A 249 -24.21 12.19 -8.53
N PHE A 250 -23.68 11.78 -7.37
CA PHE A 250 -24.45 11.72 -6.12
C PHE A 250 -24.18 12.91 -5.20
N LYS A 251 -23.20 13.78 -5.51
CA LYS A 251 -22.73 14.89 -4.66
C LYS A 251 -22.31 14.41 -3.27
N GLU A 252 -21.55 13.34 -3.22
CA GLU A 252 -21.15 12.63 -2.02
C GLU A 252 -19.64 12.56 -1.90
N ILE A 253 -19.14 12.59 -0.65
CA ILE A 253 -17.74 12.33 -0.36
C ILE A 253 -17.61 10.91 0.13
N HIS A 254 -16.73 10.14 -0.50
CA HIS A 254 -16.40 8.77 -0.13
C HIS A 254 -14.98 8.69 0.41
N VAL A 255 -14.75 7.77 1.36
CA VAL A 255 -13.44 7.47 1.91
C VAL A 255 -13.21 5.98 1.93
N GLN A 256 -12.03 5.57 1.48
CA GLN A 256 -11.61 4.17 1.54
C GLN A 256 -10.69 3.95 2.74
N VAL A 257 -10.93 2.89 3.50
CA VAL A 257 -10.18 2.55 4.71
C VAL A 257 -9.85 1.06 4.76
N MET A 258 -8.86 0.70 5.58
CA MET A 258 -8.44 -0.68 5.76
C MET A 258 -9.33 -1.46 6.75
N GLY A 259 -10.07 -0.77 7.60
CA GLY A 259 -10.91 -1.41 8.61
C GLY A 259 -11.73 -0.42 9.42
N PRO A 260 -12.72 -0.90 10.19
CA PRO A 260 -13.68 -0.05 10.90
C PRO A 260 -13.05 0.84 11.98
N VAL A 261 -11.93 0.44 12.60
CA VAL A 261 -11.25 1.25 13.63
C VAL A 261 -10.77 2.60 13.06
N MET A 262 -10.36 2.64 11.78
CA MET A 262 -9.93 3.88 11.14
C MET A 262 -11.08 4.88 11.01
N ILE A 263 -12.32 4.42 10.92
CA ILE A 263 -13.52 5.29 10.88
C ILE A 263 -13.66 6.08 12.17
N GLU A 264 -13.49 5.44 13.33
CA GLU A 264 -13.55 6.12 14.63
C GLU A 264 -12.43 7.15 14.78
N VAL A 265 -11.22 6.78 14.33
CA VAL A 265 -10.06 7.70 14.34
C VAL A 265 -10.33 8.90 13.43
N LEU A 266 -10.81 8.66 12.20
CA LEU A 266 -11.10 9.72 11.23
C LEU A 266 -12.21 10.66 11.73
N GLN A 267 -13.25 10.11 12.36
CA GLN A 267 -14.34 10.88 12.97
C GLN A 267 -13.81 11.84 14.04
N ASN A 268 -12.92 11.34 14.91
CA ASN A 268 -12.31 12.17 15.97
C ASN A 268 -11.41 13.26 15.38
N ILE A 269 -10.57 12.94 14.39
CA ILE A 269 -9.70 13.90 13.70
C ILE A 269 -10.52 15.02 13.05
N ILE A 270 -11.60 14.68 12.34
CA ILE A 270 -12.47 15.66 11.68
C ILE A 270 -13.14 16.58 12.71
N LYS A 271 -13.61 16.00 13.82
CA LYS A 271 -14.22 16.76 14.90
C LYS A 271 -13.24 17.71 15.57
N GLU A 272 -12.06 17.22 15.95
CA GLU A 272 -11.04 18.01 16.63
C GLU A 272 -10.48 19.15 15.77
N ARG A 273 -10.22 18.88 14.47
CA ARG A 273 -9.58 19.86 13.59
C ARG A 273 -10.54 20.85 12.94
N PHE A 274 -11.75 20.39 12.63
CA PHE A 274 -12.69 21.19 11.81
C PHE A 274 -13.99 21.50 12.52
N ASP A 275 -14.15 21.09 13.79
CA ASP A 275 -15.36 21.25 14.60
C ASP A 275 -16.61 20.77 13.85
N CYS A 276 -16.49 19.58 13.19
CA CYS A 276 -17.53 19.00 12.36
C CYS A 276 -17.83 17.56 12.82
N ASP A 277 -19.06 17.34 13.28
CA ASP A 277 -19.54 16.00 13.69
C ASP A 277 -20.04 15.23 12.46
N VAL A 278 -19.18 14.39 11.89
CA VAL A 278 -19.53 13.54 10.73
C VAL A 278 -19.98 12.16 11.19
N THR A 279 -20.81 11.52 10.35
CA THR A 279 -21.13 10.09 10.48
C THR A 279 -20.75 9.37 9.19
N PHE A 280 -20.67 8.05 9.27
CA PHE A 280 -20.31 7.24 8.11
C PHE A 280 -21.45 6.27 7.79
N SER A 281 -21.67 5.99 6.50
CA SER A 281 -22.58 4.94 6.05
C SER A 281 -22.06 3.55 6.44
N GLU A 282 -22.83 2.51 6.16
CA GLU A 282 -22.30 1.15 6.15
C GLU A 282 -21.19 1.03 5.08
N GLY A 283 -20.12 0.30 5.40
CA GLY A 283 -19.00 0.10 4.50
C GLY A 283 -19.39 -0.78 3.31
N SER A 284 -18.99 -0.39 2.12
CA SER A 284 -19.07 -1.20 0.91
C SER A 284 -17.69 -1.75 0.55
N ILE A 285 -17.65 -2.81 -0.25
CA ILE A 285 -16.40 -3.44 -0.67
C ILE A 285 -15.77 -2.64 -1.82
N VAL A 286 -14.46 -2.49 -1.80
CA VAL A 286 -13.68 -1.96 -2.92
C VAL A 286 -13.33 -3.11 -3.85
N TYR A 287 -14.08 -3.24 -4.94
CA TYR A 287 -13.80 -4.20 -5.99
C TYR A 287 -12.69 -3.70 -6.92
N LYS A 288 -12.04 -4.63 -7.63
CA LYS A 288 -11.12 -4.36 -8.72
C LYS A 288 -11.48 -5.23 -9.92
N GLU A 289 -10.90 -4.92 -11.08
CA GLU A 289 -11.09 -5.73 -12.28
C GLU A 289 -9.75 -6.09 -12.91
N THR A 290 -9.70 -7.26 -13.55
CA THR A 290 -8.57 -7.73 -14.36
C THR A 290 -9.08 -8.41 -15.63
N ILE A 291 -8.17 -8.95 -16.42
CA ILE A 291 -8.49 -9.64 -17.67
C ILE A 291 -7.98 -11.09 -17.61
N ALA A 292 -8.74 -12.03 -18.22
CA ALA A 292 -8.36 -13.42 -18.26
C ALA A 292 -7.48 -13.77 -19.48
N ASP A 293 -7.67 -13.06 -20.58
CA ASP A 293 -7.11 -13.41 -21.88
C ASP A 293 -6.21 -12.30 -22.41
N LYS A 294 -5.24 -12.67 -23.25
CA LYS A 294 -4.48 -11.70 -24.04
C LYS A 294 -5.34 -11.15 -25.16
N VAL A 295 -5.49 -9.82 -25.21
CA VAL A 295 -6.30 -9.15 -26.22
C VAL A 295 -5.58 -7.93 -26.78
N GLU A 296 -5.96 -7.54 -28.00
CA GLU A 296 -5.59 -6.24 -28.56
C GLU A 296 -6.67 -5.22 -28.22
N GLY A 297 -6.23 -4.04 -27.78
CA GLY A 297 -7.07 -2.88 -27.58
C GLY A 297 -6.74 -1.80 -28.59
N ILE A 298 -7.73 -1.35 -29.35
CA ILE A 298 -7.58 -0.35 -30.38
C ILE A 298 -8.33 0.92 -30.00
N GLY A 299 -7.63 2.04 -30.03
CA GLY A 299 -8.22 3.34 -29.77
C GLY A 299 -7.95 4.30 -30.92
N HIS A 300 -9.02 4.82 -31.53
CA HIS A 300 -8.94 5.80 -32.60
C HIS A 300 -9.64 7.10 -32.16
N PHE A 301 -9.00 8.23 -32.39
CA PHE A 301 -9.55 9.54 -32.09
C PHE A 301 -9.29 10.50 -33.24
N GLU A 302 -10.34 10.76 -34.04
CA GLU A 302 -10.27 11.58 -35.26
C GLU A 302 -11.49 12.52 -35.36
N PRO A 303 -11.71 13.46 -34.42
CA PRO A 303 -12.62 14.57 -34.69
C PRO A 303 -11.97 15.53 -35.71
N LEU A 304 -12.77 16.47 -36.25
CA LEU A 304 -12.31 17.40 -37.27
C LEU A 304 -10.97 18.06 -36.89
N ARG A 305 -9.95 17.90 -37.75
CA ARG A 305 -8.56 18.40 -37.60
C ARG A 305 -7.75 17.78 -36.43
N HIS A 306 -8.16 16.64 -35.94
CA HIS A 306 -7.43 15.84 -34.97
C HIS A 306 -7.24 14.43 -35.50
N TYR A 307 -6.18 13.75 -35.08
CA TYR A 307 -5.94 12.33 -35.45
C TYR A 307 -4.97 11.66 -34.47
N ALA A 308 -5.36 10.57 -33.88
CA ALA A 308 -4.46 9.65 -33.19
C ALA A 308 -5.04 8.23 -33.21
N GLU A 309 -4.17 7.25 -33.38
CA GLU A 309 -4.49 5.83 -33.33
C GLU A 309 -3.47 5.13 -32.44
N VAL A 310 -3.94 4.27 -31.54
CA VAL A 310 -3.12 3.53 -30.56
C VAL A 310 -3.56 2.08 -30.54
N HIS A 311 -2.59 1.17 -30.64
CA HIS A 311 -2.76 -0.25 -30.48
C HIS A 311 -2.02 -0.73 -29.24
N LEU A 312 -2.72 -1.41 -28.36
CA LEU A 312 -2.23 -1.94 -27.11
C LEU A 312 -2.46 -3.45 -27.06
N ILE A 313 -1.52 -4.17 -26.50
CA ILE A 313 -1.76 -5.55 -26.08
C ILE A 313 -1.98 -5.54 -24.57
N LEU A 314 -3.13 -6.07 -24.15
CA LEU A 314 -3.47 -6.27 -22.75
C LEU A 314 -3.31 -7.76 -22.43
N GLU A 315 -2.56 -8.07 -21.39
CA GLU A 315 -2.30 -9.45 -20.94
C GLU A 315 -2.54 -9.54 -19.43
N PRO A 316 -3.05 -10.71 -18.93
CA PRO A 316 -3.16 -10.90 -17.49
C PRO A 316 -1.76 -10.87 -16.86
N GLY A 317 -1.63 -10.10 -15.77
CA GLY A 317 -0.45 -10.07 -14.90
C GLY A 317 -0.54 -11.10 -13.77
N GLU A 318 0.54 -11.25 -13.02
CA GLU A 318 0.52 -12.06 -11.80
C GLU A 318 -0.35 -11.39 -10.73
N ALA A 319 -1.00 -12.20 -9.90
CA ALA A 319 -1.83 -11.68 -8.81
C ALA A 319 -1.02 -10.76 -7.87
N GLY A 320 -1.52 -9.55 -7.66
CA GLY A 320 -0.87 -8.53 -6.84
C GLY A 320 0.26 -7.76 -7.56
N SER A 321 0.49 -7.98 -8.85
CA SER A 321 1.50 -7.25 -9.64
C SER A 321 1.09 -5.82 -10.00
N GLY A 322 -0.20 -5.50 -9.86
CA GLY A 322 -0.74 -4.20 -10.25
C GLY A 322 -0.72 -3.95 -11.75
N MET A 323 -0.67 -2.68 -12.13
CA MET A 323 -0.59 -2.31 -13.55
C MET A 323 0.87 -2.26 -14.01
N GLN A 324 1.16 -2.94 -15.11
CA GLN A 324 2.49 -2.96 -15.76
C GLN A 324 2.40 -2.38 -17.16
N TYR A 325 3.37 -1.55 -17.54
CA TYR A 325 3.38 -0.88 -18.83
C TYR A 325 4.69 -1.10 -19.56
N GLU A 326 4.62 -1.41 -20.86
CA GLU A 326 5.77 -1.69 -21.71
C GLU A 326 5.63 -1.00 -23.08
N LEU A 327 6.77 -0.66 -23.69
CA LEU A 327 6.84 -0.13 -25.06
C LEU A 327 7.53 -1.17 -25.96
N ASP A 328 6.79 -1.69 -26.93
CA ASP A 328 7.28 -2.62 -27.95
C ASP A 328 6.81 -2.14 -29.35
N CYS A 329 7.05 -0.88 -29.65
CA CYS A 329 6.71 -0.25 -30.92
C CYS A 329 7.96 0.26 -31.61
N SER A 330 8.11 -0.05 -32.90
CA SER A 330 9.26 0.45 -33.68
C SER A 330 9.15 1.94 -33.96
N ASP A 331 10.31 2.62 -34.05
CA ASP A 331 10.37 4.06 -34.36
C ASP A 331 9.84 4.38 -35.77
N ASP A 332 9.87 3.41 -36.66
CA ASP A 332 9.34 3.53 -38.03
C ASP A 332 7.80 3.53 -38.05
N MET A 333 7.16 2.88 -37.09
CA MET A 333 5.70 2.86 -36.95
C MET A 333 5.19 4.11 -36.22
N LEU A 334 5.85 4.48 -35.14
CA LEU A 334 5.48 5.66 -34.35
C LEU A 334 6.73 6.29 -33.74
N ALA A 335 6.93 7.60 -33.95
CA ALA A 335 8.09 8.30 -33.42
C ALA A 335 8.14 8.26 -31.89
N LYS A 336 9.36 8.13 -31.31
CA LYS A 336 9.62 7.97 -29.86
C LYS A 336 8.94 8.98 -28.95
N ASN A 337 8.80 10.23 -29.39
CA ASN A 337 8.10 11.26 -28.61
C ASN A 337 6.64 10.89 -28.38
N TRP A 338 5.96 10.33 -29.38
CA TRP A 338 4.57 9.88 -29.27
C TRP A 338 4.46 8.59 -28.44
N GLN A 339 5.38 7.65 -28.61
CA GLN A 339 5.44 6.44 -27.77
C GLN A 339 5.56 6.79 -26.27
N ARG A 340 6.46 7.72 -25.93
CA ARG A 340 6.62 8.20 -24.56
C ARG A 340 5.39 8.92 -24.04
N LEU A 341 4.70 9.65 -24.91
CA LEU A 341 3.46 10.34 -24.54
C LEU A 341 2.34 9.34 -24.24
N ILE A 342 2.16 8.30 -25.07
CA ILE A 342 1.22 7.20 -24.80
C ILE A 342 1.55 6.55 -23.45
N TYR A 343 2.83 6.23 -23.20
CA TYR A 343 3.27 5.67 -21.92
C TYR A 343 2.91 6.59 -20.74
N THR A 344 3.12 7.89 -20.89
CA THR A 344 2.72 8.88 -19.87
C THR A 344 1.22 8.84 -19.63
N HIS A 345 0.40 8.76 -20.68
CA HIS A 345 -1.06 8.68 -20.56
C HIS A 345 -1.55 7.37 -19.95
N LEU A 346 -0.82 6.26 -20.12
CA LEU A 346 -1.10 5.01 -19.41
C LEU A 346 -0.82 5.14 -17.90
N CYS A 347 0.25 5.86 -17.52
CA CYS A 347 0.66 6.00 -16.11
C CYS A 347 -0.10 7.11 -15.34
N GLU A 348 -0.64 8.13 -16.01
CA GLU A 348 -1.22 9.32 -15.35
C GLU A 348 -2.59 9.10 -14.73
N LYS A 349 -3.24 7.98 -15.02
CA LYS A 349 -4.64 7.73 -14.66
C LYS A 349 -4.84 6.32 -14.10
N THR A 350 -5.71 6.19 -13.10
CA THR A 350 -6.28 4.89 -12.72
C THR A 350 -7.28 4.46 -13.79
N HIS A 351 -6.95 3.43 -14.55
CA HIS A 351 -7.84 2.88 -15.56
C HIS A 351 -8.99 2.11 -14.91
N LYS A 352 -10.19 2.26 -15.46
CA LYS A 352 -11.40 1.59 -14.99
C LYS A 352 -11.72 0.37 -15.85
N GLY A 353 -12.23 -0.67 -15.23
CA GLY A 353 -12.76 -1.85 -15.89
C GLY A 353 -14.17 -1.63 -16.45
N VAL A 354 -14.74 -2.69 -17.02
CA VAL A 354 -15.99 -2.65 -17.80
C VAL A 354 -17.15 -3.42 -17.16
N LEU A 355 -16.91 -4.11 -16.03
CA LEU A 355 -17.93 -4.87 -15.31
C LEU A 355 -18.65 -4.00 -14.28
N THR A 356 -17.90 -3.27 -13.49
CA THR A 356 -18.41 -2.44 -12.37
C THR A 356 -17.86 -1.01 -12.41
N GLY A 357 -16.96 -0.71 -13.36
CA GLY A 357 -16.21 0.54 -13.39
C GLY A 357 -15.14 0.65 -12.30
N SER A 358 -14.81 -0.47 -11.64
CA SER A 358 -13.76 -0.54 -10.63
C SER A 358 -12.37 -0.38 -11.25
N ALA A 359 -11.36 -0.07 -10.40
CA ALA A 359 -10.00 0.10 -10.85
C ALA A 359 -9.41 -1.20 -11.42
N LEU A 360 -8.66 -1.09 -12.53
CA LEU A 360 -7.91 -2.22 -13.07
C LEU A 360 -6.70 -2.54 -12.20
N THR A 361 -6.38 -3.82 -12.12
CA THR A 361 -5.17 -4.34 -11.47
C THR A 361 -4.71 -5.62 -12.17
N ASP A 362 -3.44 -5.98 -11.98
CA ASP A 362 -2.86 -7.23 -12.49
C ASP A 362 -3.04 -7.38 -14.00
N VAL A 363 -2.75 -6.28 -14.72
CA VAL A 363 -2.77 -6.22 -16.18
C VAL A 363 -1.47 -5.64 -16.69
N LYS A 364 -0.84 -6.34 -17.62
CA LYS A 364 0.29 -5.83 -18.40
C LYS A 364 -0.23 -5.22 -19.69
N ILE A 365 0.11 -3.96 -19.95
CA ILE A 365 -0.26 -3.24 -21.17
C ILE A 365 1.00 -2.90 -21.95
N THR A 366 1.09 -3.44 -23.18
CA THR A 366 2.21 -3.19 -24.09
C THR A 366 1.75 -2.33 -25.26
N VAL A 367 2.42 -1.23 -25.50
CA VAL A 367 2.20 -0.37 -26.69
C VAL A 367 2.89 -1.03 -27.88
N VAL A 368 2.12 -1.50 -28.86
CA VAL A 368 2.66 -2.24 -30.00
C VAL A 368 2.64 -1.45 -31.31
N ALA A 369 1.68 -0.54 -31.49
CA ALA A 369 1.59 0.29 -32.66
C ALA A 369 0.83 1.60 -32.37
N GLY A 370 0.93 2.53 -33.30
CA GLY A 370 0.17 3.77 -33.28
C GLY A 370 0.40 4.55 -34.56
N ARG A 371 -0.48 5.52 -34.79
CA ARG A 371 -0.37 6.38 -35.97
C ARG A 371 -0.65 7.82 -35.61
N ALA A 372 0.18 8.71 -36.14
CA ALA A 372 0.05 10.15 -36.04
C ALA A 372 -0.10 10.79 -37.45
N HIS A 373 -0.78 11.91 -37.52
CA HIS A 373 -0.87 12.71 -38.74
C HIS A 373 -0.05 13.98 -38.59
N ASN A 374 0.86 14.26 -39.54
CA ASN A 374 1.84 15.35 -39.44
C ASN A 374 1.27 16.77 -39.21
N LYS A 375 0.00 17.00 -39.54
CA LYS A 375 -0.66 18.32 -39.44
C LYS A 375 -1.81 18.34 -38.43
N HIS A 376 -2.28 17.19 -38.00
CA HIS A 376 -3.54 17.07 -37.25
C HIS A 376 -3.40 16.31 -35.91
N THR A 377 -2.19 15.89 -35.53
CA THR A 377 -1.98 15.22 -34.25
C THR A 377 -1.45 16.20 -33.22
N GLU A 378 -2.18 16.29 -32.11
CA GLU A 378 -1.79 17.01 -30.92
C GLU A 378 -1.65 16.02 -29.73
N GLY A 379 -0.95 16.43 -28.66
CA GLY A 379 -0.72 15.55 -27.49
C GLY A 379 -2.02 15.04 -26.84
N GLY A 380 -3.05 15.88 -26.81
CA GLY A 380 -4.36 15.52 -26.28
C GLY A 380 -5.08 14.41 -27.06
N ASP A 381 -4.78 14.24 -28.35
CA ASP A 381 -5.40 13.24 -29.20
C ASP A 381 -4.92 11.83 -28.80
N PHE A 382 -3.62 11.70 -28.53
CA PHE A 382 -3.07 10.44 -28.00
C PHE A 382 -3.62 10.08 -26.62
N ARG A 383 -3.91 11.06 -25.77
CA ARG A 383 -4.61 10.80 -24.50
C ARG A 383 -5.96 10.17 -24.75
N GLN A 384 -6.75 10.72 -25.64
CA GLN A 384 -8.07 10.20 -25.98
C GLN A 384 -8.01 8.81 -26.63
N ALA A 385 -7.08 8.60 -27.56
CA ALA A 385 -6.90 7.31 -28.21
C ALA A 385 -6.40 6.24 -27.23
N THR A 386 -5.44 6.56 -26.35
CA THR A 386 -4.90 5.63 -25.35
C THR A 386 -5.99 5.16 -24.39
N TYR A 387 -6.80 6.07 -23.85
CA TYR A 387 -7.87 5.69 -22.91
C TYR A 387 -8.94 4.81 -23.57
N ARG A 388 -9.27 5.09 -24.83
CA ARG A 388 -10.19 4.27 -25.62
C ARG A 388 -9.61 2.89 -25.91
N ALA A 389 -8.32 2.79 -26.26
CA ALA A 389 -7.64 1.53 -26.51
C ALA A 389 -7.70 0.61 -25.28
N VAL A 390 -7.42 1.14 -24.08
CA VAL A 390 -7.53 0.34 -22.84
C VAL A 390 -8.96 -0.14 -22.63
N ARG A 391 -9.94 0.74 -22.77
CA ARG A 391 -11.35 0.39 -22.53
C ARG A 391 -11.90 -0.58 -23.58
N GLN A 392 -11.56 -0.39 -24.84
CA GLN A 392 -11.94 -1.29 -25.94
C GLN A 392 -11.33 -2.68 -25.75
N GLY A 393 -10.03 -2.78 -25.37
CA GLY A 393 -9.38 -4.04 -25.06
C GLY A 393 -10.06 -4.77 -23.89
N MET A 394 -10.41 -4.07 -22.82
CA MET A 394 -11.15 -4.67 -21.70
C MET A 394 -12.55 -5.17 -22.11
N ARG A 395 -13.20 -4.49 -23.08
CA ARG A 395 -14.49 -4.92 -23.63
C ARG A 395 -14.38 -6.13 -24.56
N SER A 396 -13.29 -6.21 -25.31
CA SER A 396 -13.03 -7.30 -26.26
C SER A 396 -12.63 -8.60 -25.58
N GLY A 397 -12.00 -8.53 -24.42
CA GLY A 397 -11.56 -9.66 -23.63
C GLY A 397 -12.56 -10.10 -22.56
N LYS A 398 -12.24 -11.23 -21.92
CA LYS A 398 -12.98 -11.70 -20.74
C LYS A 398 -12.46 -10.98 -19.49
N SER A 399 -13.21 -9.99 -19.02
CA SER A 399 -12.92 -9.31 -17.77
C SER A 399 -13.32 -10.16 -16.55
N ILE A 400 -12.57 -10.05 -15.47
CA ILE A 400 -12.80 -10.74 -14.19
C ILE A 400 -12.97 -9.68 -13.09
N LEU A 401 -14.04 -9.81 -12.32
CA LEU A 401 -14.23 -9.04 -11.09
C LEU A 401 -13.41 -9.65 -9.97
N LEU A 402 -12.66 -8.83 -9.25
CA LEU A 402 -11.85 -9.20 -8.11
C LEU A 402 -12.42 -8.56 -6.83
N GLU A 403 -12.42 -9.33 -5.76
CA GLU A 403 -12.75 -8.86 -4.42
C GLU A 403 -11.58 -9.04 -3.45
N PRO A 404 -11.49 -8.23 -2.38
CA PRO A 404 -10.46 -8.39 -1.36
C PRO A 404 -10.75 -9.60 -0.48
N TRP A 405 -9.67 -10.32 -0.10
CA TRP A 405 -9.72 -11.48 0.78
C TRP A 405 -8.86 -11.25 2.03
N PHE A 406 -9.34 -11.74 3.18
CA PHE A 406 -8.56 -11.85 4.40
C PHE A 406 -7.90 -13.22 4.51
N SER A 407 -6.65 -13.25 4.97
CA SER A 407 -6.09 -14.38 5.69
C SER A 407 -6.51 -14.26 7.14
N PHE A 408 -7.08 -15.31 7.71
CA PHE A 408 -7.54 -15.30 9.10
C PHE A 408 -6.80 -16.35 9.95
N ARG A 409 -6.71 -16.06 11.24
CA ARG A 409 -6.38 -17.00 12.31
C ARG A 409 -7.48 -16.90 13.37
N LEU A 410 -8.21 -17.99 13.54
CA LEU A 410 -9.34 -18.10 14.46
C LEU A 410 -8.98 -19.11 15.56
N GLU A 411 -8.88 -18.64 16.78
CA GLU A 411 -8.69 -19.47 17.99
C GLU A 411 -10.03 -19.60 18.70
N VAL A 412 -10.49 -20.82 18.91
CA VAL A 412 -11.74 -21.12 19.61
C VAL A 412 -11.57 -22.31 20.55
N PRO A 413 -12.36 -22.40 21.65
CA PRO A 413 -12.45 -23.64 22.41
C PRO A 413 -12.78 -24.83 21.51
N THR A 414 -12.16 -25.99 21.72
CA THR A 414 -12.30 -27.14 20.82
C THR A 414 -13.76 -27.57 20.62
N GLU A 415 -14.61 -27.37 21.63
CA GLU A 415 -16.06 -27.62 21.55
C GLU A 415 -16.77 -26.74 20.53
N ASN A 416 -16.20 -25.57 20.19
CA ASN A 416 -16.78 -24.63 19.23
C ASN A 416 -16.19 -24.77 17.80
N LEU A 417 -15.21 -25.65 17.60
CA LEU A 417 -14.50 -25.81 16.32
C LEU A 417 -15.45 -26.16 15.17
N GLY A 418 -16.37 -27.08 15.37
CA GLY A 418 -17.32 -27.49 14.34
C GLY A 418 -18.22 -26.33 13.86
N ARG A 419 -18.64 -25.44 14.77
CA ARG A 419 -19.35 -24.22 14.43
C ARG A 419 -18.48 -23.27 13.63
N ALA A 420 -17.27 -23.00 14.09
CA ALA A 420 -16.31 -22.14 13.41
C ALA A 420 -16.05 -22.59 11.96
N MET A 421 -15.81 -23.88 11.74
CA MET A 421 -15.63 -24.47 10.39
C MET A 421 -16.86 -24.27 9.51
N SER A 422 -18.08 -24.52 10.07
CA SER A 422 -19.32 -24.33 9.36
C SER A 422 -19.56 -22.85 8.98
N ASP A 423 -19.26 -21.92 9.89
CA ASP A 423 -19.41 -20.49 9.65
C ASP A 423 -18.45 -20.00 8.55
N ILE A 424 -17.16 -20.42 8.58
CA ILE A 424 -16.19 -20.08 7.51
C ILE A 424 -16.65 -20.64 6.16
N THR A 425 -17.13 -21.88 6.11
CA THR A 425 -17.68 -22.45 4.86
C THR A 425 -18.88 -21.66 4.33
N ARG A 426 -19.80 -21.27 5.21
CA ARG A 426 -20.97 -20.44 4.86
C ARG A 426 -20.55 -19.07 4.32
N MET A 427 -19.45 -18.53 4.79
CA MET A 427 -18.87 -17.26 4.33
C MET A 427 -18.02 -17.41 3.04
N ASN A 428 -18.12 -18.53 2.35
CA ASN A 428 -17.30 -18.85 1.17
C ASN A 428 -15.79 -18.84 1.42
N GLY A 429 -15.37 -19.02 2.67
CA GLY A 429 -13.97 -19.13 3.05
C GLY A 429 -13.43 -20.56 2.88
N SER A 430 -12.11 -20.65 2.87
CA SER A 430 -11.34 -21.89 2.92
C SER A 430 -10.48 -21.93 4.16
N PHE A 431 -10.21 -23.11 4.67
CA PHE A 431 -9.34 -23.27 5.84
C PHE A 431 -8.46 -24.51 5.73
N GLU A 432 -7.34 -24.48 6.44
CA GLU A 432 -6.39 -25.57 6.57
C GLU A 432 -6.85 -26.53 7.67
N ALA A 433 -6.17 -27.68 7.80
CA ALA A 433 -6.46 -28.62 8.87
C ALA A 433 -6.28 -27.92 10.24
N PRO A 434 -7.30 -28.01 11.14
CA PRO A 434 -7.23 -27.32 12.43
C PRO A 434 -6.11 -27.89 13.30
N GLU A 435 -5.37 -27.00 13.95
CA GLU A 435 -4.37 -27.37 14.94
C GLU A 435 -4.98 -27.28 16.35
N THR A 436 -4.64 -28.25 17.23
CA THR A 436 -5.13 -28.26 18.61
C THR A 436 -4.00 -27.82 19.56
N GLU A 437 -4.23 -26.71 20.27
CA GLU A 437 -3.32 -26.19 21.31
C GLU A 437 -4.01 -26.27 22.68
N GLY A 438 -3.80 -27.36 23.40
CA GLY A 438 -4.45 -27.60 24.70
C GLY A 438 -5.97 -27.76 24.59
N ASN A 439 -6.74 -26.88 25.24
CA ASN A 439 -8.20 -26.85 25.17
C ASN A 439 -8.76 -25.99 24.01
N ASN A 440 -7.91 -25.35 23.24
CA ASN A 440 -8.29 -24.52 22.12
C ASN A 440 -7.89 -25.19 20.80
N SER A 441 -8.64 -24.88 19.76
CA SER A 441 -8.32 -25.22 18.40
C SER A 441 -8.07 -23.94 17.60
N VAL A 442 -7.08 -23.99 16.71
CA VAL A 442 -6.69 -22.92 15.82
C VAL A 442 -7.09 -23.30 14.41
N LEU A 443 -7.83 -22.44 13.75
CA LEU A 443 -8.23 -22.55 12.35
C LEU A 443 -7.59 -21.40 11.56
N THR A 444 -6.80 -21.72 10.56
CA THR A 444 -6.21 -20.77 9.63
C THR A 444 -6.79 -20.94 8.23
N GLY A 445 -6.85 -19.85 7.47
CA GLY A 445 -7.40 -19.93 6.13
C GLY A 445 -7.61 -18.57 5.50
N SER A 446 -8.47 -18.53 4.49
CA SER A 446 -8.83 -17.28 3.80
C SER A 446 -10.34 -17.18 3.57
N VAL A 447 -10.84 -15.94 3.52
CA VAL A 447 -12.27 -15.65 3.40
C VAL A 447 -12.48 -14.30 2.70
N PRO A 448 -13.54 -14.12 1.87
CA PRO A 448 -13.88 -12.83 1.30
C PRO A 448 -14.15 -11.78 2.38
N VAL A 449 -13.61 -10.57 2.19
CA VAL A 449 -13.85 -9.45 3.13
C VAL A 449 -15.36 -9.15 3.23
N ALA A 450 -16.08 -9.24 2.11
CA ALA A 450 -17.52 -9.03 2.04
C ALA A 450 -18.31 -9.94 2.99
N SER A 451 -17.89 -11.19 3.14
CA SER A 451 -18.60 -12.19 3.94
C SER A 451 -18.20 -12.14 5.42
N MET A 452 -17.05 -11.56 5.78
CA MET A 452 -16.51 -11.59 7.16
C MET A 452 -17.28 -10.65 8.10
N GLY A 453 -17.71 -9.47 7.62
CA GLY A 453 -18.55 -8.53 8.40
C GLY A 453 -18.13 -8.39 9.88
N ASP A 454 -19.12 -8.53 10.76
CA ASP A 454 -18.96 -8.48 12.23
C ASP A 454 -18.64 -9.86 12.87
N TYR A 455 -18.14 -10.83 12.11
CA TYR A 455 -17.92 -12.20 12.60
C TYR A 455 -17.06 -12.27 13.87
N GLY A 456 -16.15 -11.34 14.06
CA GLY A 456 -15.37 -11.24 15.32
C GLY A 456 -16.25 -11.04 16.56
N LYS A 457 -17.38 -10.31 16.44
CA LYS A 457 -18.36 -10.13 17.52
C LYS A 457 -19.17 -11.42 17.74
N GLU A 458 -19.51 -12.13 16.67
CA GLU A 458 -20.19 -13.43 16.77
C GLU A 458 -19.31 -14.46 17.46
N VAL A 459 -18.01 -14.54 17.09
CA VAL A 459 -17.02 -15.39 17.73
C VAL A 459 -16.93 -15.11 19.22
N ALA A 460 -16.79 -13.83 19.61
CA ALA A 460 -16.76 -13.46 21.03
C ALA A 460 -18.05 -13.86 21.76
N SER A 461 -19.19 -13.75 21.11
CA SER A 461 -20.50 -14.10 21.67
C SER A 461 -20.63 -15.60 21.94
N TYR A 462 -20.45 -16.48 20.92
CA TYR A 462 -20.68 -17.91 21.10
C TYR A 462 -19.56 -18.62 21.89
N THR A 463 -18.37 -18.03 21.92
CA THR A 463 -17.25 -18.54 22.74
C THR A 463 -17.20 -17.92 24.15
N LYS A 464 -18.18 -17.07 24.51
CA LYS A 464 -18.22 -16.33 25.79
C LYS A 464 -16.93 -15.53 26.06
N GLY A 465 -16.36 -14.94 24.99
CA GLY A 465 -15.14 -14.14 25.06
C GLY A 465 -13.82 -14.95 25.04
N HIS A 466 -13.87 -16.27 24.92
CA HIS A 466 -12.67 -17.11 24.84
C HIS A 466 -12.13 -17.25 23.40
N GLY A 467 -12.94 -16.94 22.39
CA GLY A 467 -12.51 -16.96 20.99
C GLY A 467 -11.76 -15.69 20.59
N ARG A 468 -10.81 -15.83 19.66
CA ARG A 468 -10.04 -14.72 19.09
C ARG A 468 -9.97 -14.88 17.59
N LEU A 469 -10.36 -13.82 16.88
CA LEU A 469 -10.22 -13.72 15.44
C LEU A 469 -9.17 -12.65 15.10
N SER A 470 -8.21 -13.01 14.27
CA SER A 470 -7.22 -12.09 13.69
C SER A 470 -7.30 -12.19 12.18
N CYS A 471 -7.44 -11.06 11.51
CA CYS A 471 -7.52 -10.98 10.05
C CYS A 471 -6.41 -10.06 9.53
N THR A 472 -5.80 -10.48 8.42
CA THR A 472 -4.85 -9.67 7.65
C THR A 472 -5.26 -9.72 6.19
N LEU A 473 -5.10 -8.60 5.46
CA LEU A 473 -5.43 -8.59 4.05
C LEU A 473 -4.49 -9.56 3.30
N LYS A 474 -5.07 -10.54 2.61
CA LYS A 474 -4.35 -11.49 1.76
C LYS A 474 -4.04 -10.89 0.38
N GLY A 475 -4.98 -10.13 -0.17
CA GLY A 475 -4.94 -9.56 -1.51
C GLY A 475 -6.30 -9.59 -2.18
N TYR A 476 -6.29 -9.56 -3.50
CA TYR A 476 -7.50 -9.63 -4.32
C TYR A 476 -7.55 -10.98 -5.04
N GLU A 477 -8.72 -11.61 -5.00
CA GLU A 477 -9.01 -12.88 -5.69
C GLU A 477 -10.30 -12.75 -6.51
N PRO A 478 -10.58 -13.67 -7.46
CA PRO A 478 -11.85 -13.64 -8.21
C PRO A 478 -13.05 -13.59 -7.27
N CYS A 479 -13.98 -12.69 -7.58
CA CYS A 479 -15.19 -12.49 -6.78
C CYS A 479 -16.03 -13.79 -6.73
N HIS A 480 -16.49 -14.18 -5.56
CA HIS A 480 -17.24 -15.42 -5.37
C HIS A 480 -18.68 -15.36 -5.93
N ASN A 481 -19.25 -14.16 -6.03
CA ASN A 481 -20.61 -13.92 -6.54
C ASN A 481 -20.68 -12.73 -7.54
N PRO A 482 -19.90 -12.73 -8.62
CA PRO A 482 -19.72 -11.57 -9.49
C PRO A 482 -21.01 -11.10 -10.15
N GLU A 483 -21.93 -11.99 -10.47
CA GLU A 483 -23.20 -11.64 -11.14
C GLU A 483 -24.11 -10.81 -10.22
N GLU A 484 -24.19 -11.15 -8.94
CA GLU A 484 -24.95 -10.40 -7.94
C GLU A 484 -24.36 -9.01 -7.74
N VAL A 485 -23.04 -8.92 -7.58
CA VAL A 485 -22.31 -7.66 -7.37
C VAL A 485 -22.47 -6.75 -8.59
N MET A 486 -22.33 -7.27 -9.81
CA MET A 486 -22.53 -6.50 -11.03
C MET A 486 -23.97 -5.98 -11.15
N ALA A 487 -24.95 -6.80 -10.78
CA ALA A 487 -26.36 -6.40 -10.81
C ALA A 487 -26.67 -5.32 -9.77
N GLU A 488 -26.08 -5.41 -8.58
CA GLU A 488 -26.25 -4.41 -7.52
C GLU A 488 -25.61 -3.06 -7.89
N ILE A 489 -24.38 -3.07 -8.43
CA ILE A 489 -23.68 -1.84 -8.86
C ILE A 489 -24.34 -1.23 -10.09
N GLY A 490 -24.85 -2.04 -11.01
CA GLY A 490 -25.60 -1.59 -12.18
C GLY A 490 -24.79 -0.70 -13.14
N TYR A 491 -23.46 -0.90 -13.22
CA TYR A 491 -22.59 -0.09 -14.07
C TYR A 491 -22.78 -0.42 -15.56
N ASP A 492 -23.01 0.60 -16.36
CA ASP A 492 -23.08 0.49 -17.83
C ASP A 492 -21.84 1.15 -18.45
N PRO A 493 -20.90 0.37 -19.01
CA PRO A 493 -19.68 0.89 -19.62
C PRO A 493 -19.94 1.73 -20.89
N GLU A 494 -21.07 1.55 -21.57
CA GLU A 494 -21.44 2.32 -22.75
C GLU A 494 -22.07 3.69 -22.39
N ALA A 495 -22.66 3.80 -21.21
CA ALA A 495 -23.19 5.05 -20.69
C ALA A 495 -22.11 5.92 -20.01
N ASP A 496 -20.91 5.41 -19.77
CA ASP A 496 -19.79 6.15 -19.15
C ASP A 496 -19.12 7.09 -20.16
N VAL A 497 -19.63 8.30 -20.29
CA VAL A 497 -19.12 9.33 -21.21
C VAL A 497 -17.71 9.82 -20.83
N VAL A 498 -17.27 9.65 -19.58
CA VAL A 498 -15.94 10.03 -19.10
C VAL A 498 -14.89 8.99 -19.50
N ASN A 499 -15.29 7.71 -19.55
CA ASN A 499 -14.43 6.59 -19.92
C ASN A 499 -15.04 5.78 -21.08
N PRO A 500 -15.17 6.37 -22.27
CA PRO A 500 -15.84 5.74 -23.40
C PRO A 500 -15.09 4.49 -23.88
N THR A 501 -15.84 3.47 -24.30
CA THR A 501 -15.35 2.21 -24.85
C THR A 501 -15.11 2.27 -26.36
N GLY A 502 -15.90 3.10 -27.05
CA GLY A 502 -15.84 3.26 -28.49
C GLY A 502 -14.81 4.30 -28.95
N SER A 503 -14.57 4.33 -30.25
CA SER A 503 -13.64 5.25 -30.93
C SER A 503 -14.36 6.37 -31.67
N VAL A 504 -13.63 7.42 -32.05
CA VAL A 504 -14.14 8.56 -32.82
C VAL A 504 -13.46 8.59 -34.17
N PHE A 505 -14.25 8.51 -35.23
CA PHE A 505 -13.81 8.60 -36.64
C PHE A 505 -14.35 9.85 -37.29
N CYS A 506 -13.78 10.27 -38.43
CA CYS A 506 -14.22 11.42 -39.20
C CYS A 506 -14.67 11.01 -40.60
N ALA A 507 -15.88 11.40 -40.97
CA ALA A 507 -16.36 11.29 -42.35
C ALA A 507 -17.02 12.60 -42.77
N HIS A 508 -16.73 13.04 -43.97
CA HIS A 508 -17.28 14.28 -44.56
C HIS A 508 -17.11 15.55 -43.69
N GLY A 509 -16.02 15.58 -42.88
CA GLY A 509 -15.72 16.70 -41.99
C GLY A 509 -16.49 16.70 -40.66
N ALA A 510 -17.22 15.64 -40.32
CA ALA A 510 -17.89 15.46 -39.04
C ALA A 510 -17.36 14.25 -38.30
N GLY A 511 -17.06 14.42 -37.01
CA GLY A 511 -16.70 13.31 -36.12
C GLY A 511 -17.93 12.47 -35.78
N PHE A 512 -17.81 11.16 -35.79
CA PHE A 512 -18.85 10.23 -35.34
C PHE A 512 -18.26 9.13 -34.47
N GLN A 513 -19.07 8.61 -33.54
CA GLN A 513 -18.65 7.51 -32.67
C GLN A 513 -18.85 6.17 -33.33
N VAL A 514 -17.90 5.27 -33.14
CA VAL A 514 -17.93 3.86 -33.54
C VAL A 514 -17.88 3.03 -32.27
N SER A 515 -18.81 2.11 -32.13
CA SER A 515 -18.88 1.18 -30.99
C SER A 515 -17.61 0.32 -30.90
N TRP A 516 -17.27 -0.11 -29.70
CA TRP A 516 -16.06 -0.88 -29.41
C TRP A 516 -15.91 -2.16 -30.26
N ASP A 517 -17.04 -2.81 -30.60
CA ASP A 517 -17.12 -4.04 -31.39
C ASP A 517 -17.04 -3.79 -32.91
N GLN A 518 -17.08 -2.54 -33.35
CA GLN A 518 -17.04 -2.11 -34.73
C GLN A 518 -15.78 -1.30 -35.08
N VAL A 519 -14.87 -1.14 -34.15
CA VAL A 519 -13.56 -0.50 -34.39
C VAL A 519 -12.76 -1.41 -35.32
N PRO A 520 -12.33 -0.92 -36.52
CA PRO A 520 -11.69 -1.72 -37.53
C PRO A 520 -10.27 -2.19 -37.14
#